data_6bb8cc621faba0d5954449af23289b6b
#
_entry.id   6bb8cc621faba0d5954449af23289b6b
#
_cell.length_a   1.000
_cell.length_b   1.000
_cell.length_c   1.000
_cell.angle_alpha   90.00
_cell.angle_beta   90.00
_cell.angle_gamma   90.00
#
_symmetry.space_group_name_H-M   'P 1'
#
loop_
_entity.id
_entity.type
_entity.pdbx_description
1 polymer ?
#
loop_
_entity_poly.entity_id
_entity_poly.type
_entity_poly.pdbx_seq_one_letter_code
_entity_poly.pdbx_strand_id
1 'polypeptide(L)'
;TLASKLMLALLPPQTSFFKLQVKDDKFGEELDPQIRSELDMSFSKMERMVMDSINGSNDRVVVHQAVKHLIVGGNSLIFMGKDGLKNYPLNRYVVDRDGNGNVIEIVTKELISRKVLGLPTPAENKPNSVSAGGGLNGRTGANTYDDDVEVYTYVKLDKSNGRWVWYQEAEGKQ
;
A
#
# COMPACT_ATOMS: atom_id res chain seq x y z
N THR A 1 -8.44 9.14 20.29
CA THR A 1 -8.73 9.93 19.07
C THR A 1 -9.86 9.29 18.26
N LEU A 2 -10.52 10.06 17.33
CA LEU A 2 -11.59 9.53 16.47
C LEU A 2 -11.08 8.37 15.60
N ALA A 3 -9.89 8.48 15.03
CA ALA A 3 -9.28 7.41 14.23
C ALA A 3 -9.13 6.11 15.02
N SER A 4 -8.75 6.17 16.29
CA SER A 4 -8.62 4.98 17.13
C SER A 4 -9.98 4.33 17.43
N LYS A 5 -11.02 5.13 17.62
CA LYS A 5 -12.40 4.61 17.79
C LYS A 5 -12.90 3.94 16.53
N LEU A 6 -12.65 4.54 15.35
CA LEU A 6 -13.02 3.94 14.07
C LEU A 6 -12.24 2.64 13.82
N MET A 7 -10.96 2.59 14.18
CA MET A 7 -10.17 1.36 14.06
C MET A 7 -10.74 0.21 14.91
N LEU A 8 -11.18 0.49 16.14
CA LEU A 8 -11.80 -0.53 16.99
C LEU A 8 -13.13 -1.02 16.43
N ALA A 9 -13.86 -0.16 15.74
CA ALA A 9 -15.13 -0.52 15.11
C ALA A 9 -14.94 -1.31 13.81
N LEU A 10 -13.93 -0.93 12.98
CA LEU A 10 -13.67 -1.57 11.68
C LEU A 10 -12.89 -2.87 11.81
N LEU A 11 -11.87 -2.89 12.66
CA LEU A 11 -10.94 -4.02 12.85
C LEU A 11 -10.80 -4.32 14.35
N PRO A 12 -11.82 -4.90 15.00
CA PRO A 12 -11.72 -5.27 16.41
C PRO A 12 -10.58 -6.30 16.61
N PRO A 13 -9.75 -6.14 17.66
CA PRO A 13 -8.55 -6.98 17.81
C PRO A 13 -8.83 -8.41 18.26
N GLN A 14 -9.96 -8.64 18.91
CA GLN A 14 -10.26 -9.92 19.58
C GLN A 14 -11.42 -10.69 18.96
N THR A 15 -12.16 -10.07 18.04
CA THR A 15 -13.31 -10.70 17.39
C THR A 15 -13.15 -10.66 15.89
N SER A 16 -13.60 -11.70 15.19
CA SER A 16 -13.66 -11.69 13.74
C SER A 16 -14.66 -10.62 13.28
N PHE A 17 -14.23 -9.77 12.34
CA PHE A 17 -15.08 -8.72 11.72
C PHE A 17 -15.73 -9.21 10.42
N PHE A 18 -15.48 -10.44 10.03
CA PHE A 18 -16.06 -11.09 8.86
C PHE A 18 -16.43 -12.54 9.19
N LYS A 19 -17.34 -13.10 8.42
CA LYS A 19 -17.75 -14.49 8.53
C LYS A 19 -17.79 -15.11 7.13
N LEU A 20 -17.23 -16.31 6.99
CA LEU A 20 -17.32 -17.11 5.79
C LEU A 20 -18.57 -17.98 5.84
N GLN A 21 -19.35 -17.95 4.77
CA GLN A 21 -20.58 -18.76 4.66
C GLN A 21 -20.73 -19.28 3.24
N VAL A 22 -21.29 -20.46 3.10
CA VAL A 22 -21.72 -20.97 1.79
C VAL A 22 -23.07 -20.34 1.44
N LYS A 23 -23.19 -19.81 0.22
CA LYS A 23 -24.49 -19.40 -0.32
C LYS A 23 -25.24 -20.63 -0.80
N ASP A 24 -26.35 -20.92 -0.20
CA ASP A 24 -27.22 -22.06 -0.55
C ASP A 24 -27.74 -21.99 -2.02
N ASP A 25 -27.82 -20.79 -2.61
CA ASP A 25 -28.30 -20.55 -3.97
C ASP A 25 -27.52 -21.25 -5.09
N LYS A 26 -26.28 -21.67 -4.84
CA LYS A 26 -25.42 -22.28 -5.88
C LYS A 26 -25.43 -23.82 -5.84
N PHE A 27 -25.91 -24.43 -4.79
CA PHE A 27 -25.86 -25.88 -4.63
C PHE A 27 -27.22 -26.58 -4.79
N GLY A 28 -28.29 -25.87 -5.15
CA GLY A 28 -29.57 -26.43 -5.63
C GLY A 28 -30.22 -27.59 -4.83
N GLU A 29 -29.50 -28.16 -3.88
CA GLU A 29 -29.91 -29.22 -2.99
C GLU A 29 -29.50 -28.86 -1.56
N GLU A 30 -30.34 -29.13 -0.58
CA GLU A 30 -30.01 -29.01 0.82
C GLU A 30 -28.78 -29.86 1.13
N LEU A 31 -27.67 -29.19 1.44
CA LEU A 31 -26.44 -29.86 1.90
C LEU A 31 -26.76 -30.71 3.14
N ASP A 32 -26.27 -31.95 3.11
CA ASP A 32 -26.36 -32.85 4.28
C ASP A 32 -25.91 -32.10 5.55
N PRO A 33 -26.68 -32.14 6.65
CA PRO A 33 -26.33 -31.46 7.90
C PRO A 33 -24.92 -31.78 8.42
N GLN A 34 -24.40 -32.97 8.16
CA GLN A 34 -23.05 -33.36 8.54
C GLN A 34 -22.01 -32.59 7.73
N ILE A 35 -22.16 -32.51 6.41
CA ILE A 35 -21.27 -31.77 5.51
C ILE A 35 -21.30 -30.28 5.85
N ARG A 36 -22.46 -29.74 6.15
CA ARG A 36 -22.61 -28.35 6.57
C ARG A 36 -21.85 -28.05 7.86
N SER A 37 -21.91 -28.91 8.84
CA SER A 37 -21.17 -28.77 10.10
C SER A 37 -19.64 -28.83 9.88
N GLU A 38 -19.15 -29.71 9.02
CA GLU A 38 -17.73 -29.81 8.69
C GLU A 38 -17.23 -28.56 7.95
N LEU A 39 -18.05 -28.03 7.03
CA LEU A 39 -17.75 -26.77 6.32
C LEU A 39 -17.69 -25.58 7.28
N ASP A 40 -18.65 -25.46 8.20
CA ASP A 40 -18.68 -24.38 9.19
C ASP A 40 -17.47 -24.43 10.13
N MET A 41 -17.03 -25.63 10.52
CA MET A 41 -15.79 -25.79 11.30
C MET A 41 -14.55 -25.39 10.49
N SER A 42 -14.49 -25.78 9.22
CA SER A 42 -13.40 -25.42 8.31
C SER A 42 -13.32 -23.92 8.08
N PHE A 43 -14.47 -23.27 7.86
CA PHE A 43 -14.53 -21.81 7.71
C PHE A 43 -14.12 -21.08 8.99
N SER A 44 -14.58 -21.55 10.15
CA SER A 44 -14.17 -20.97 11.44
C SER A 44 -12.65 -21.07 11.66
N LYS A 45 -12.02 -22.15 11.19
CA LYS A 45 -10.58 -22.31 11.22
C LYS A 45 -9.89 -21.34 10.28
N MET A 46 -10.40 -21.17 9.05
CA MET A 46 -9.86 -20.19 8.10
C MET A 46 -10.00 -18.75 8.61
N GLU A 47 -11.15 -18.39 9.17
CA GLU A 47 -11.38 -17.08 9.79
C GLU A 47 -10.33 -16.76 10.87
N ARG A 48 -10.03 -17.72 11.74
CA ARG A 48 -8.99 -17.57 12.77
C ARG A 48 -7.61 -17.37 12.15
N MET A 49 -7.24 -18.19 11.16
CA MET A 49 -5.94 -18.07 10.48
C MET A 49 -5.77 -16.70 9.81
N VAL A 50 -6.82 -16.19 9.16
CA VAL A 50 -6.81 -14.85 8.56
C VAL A 50 -6.69 -13.77 9.64
N MET A 51 -7.43 -13.88 10.74
CA MET A 51 -7.34 -12.93 11.85
C MET A 51 -5.95 -12.94 12.50
N ASP A 52 -5.35 -14.11 12.68
CA ASP A 52 -3.97 -14.24 13.20
C ASP A 52 -2.96 -13.59 12.25
N SER A 53 -3.13 -13.78 10.94
CA SER A 53 -2.28 -13.13 9.93
C SER A 53 -2.40 -11.60 9.96
N ILE A 54 -3.62 -11.06 10.03
CA ILE A 54 -3.87 -9.61 10.13
C ILE A 54 -3.29 -9.03 11.43
N ASN A 55 -3.43 -9.76 12.54
CA ASN A 55 -2.91 -9.32 13.84
C ASN A 55 -1.37 -9.39 13.91
N GLY A 56 -0.76 -10.34 13.19
CA GLY A 56 0.70 -10.48 13.09
C GLY A 56 1.36 -9.54 12.09
N SER A 57 0.58 -8.93 11.20
CA SER A 57 1.08 -8.00 10.17
C SER A 57 1.08 -6.54 10.65
N ASN A 58 1.73 -5.67 9.87
CA ASN A 58 1.69 -4.23 10.08
C ASN A 58 0.41 -3.55 9.54
N ASP A 59 -0.52 -4.32 9.00
CA ASP A 59 -1.70 -3.82 8.28
C ASP A 59 -2.59 -2.93 9.15
N ARG A 60 -2.72 -3.27 10.45
CA ARG A 60 -3.49 -2.47 11.39
C ARG A 60 -2.94 -1.05 11.55
N VAL A 61 -1.62 -0.89 11.55
CA VAL A 61 -0.95 0.41 11.63
C VAL A 61 -1.21 1.20 10.35
N VAL A 62 -1.08 0.54 9.20
CA VAL A 62 -1.33 1.14 7.88
C VAL A 62 -2.78 1.61 7.75
N VAL A 63 -3.76 0.78 8.12
CA VAL A 63 -5.19 1.15 8.11
C VAL A 63 -5.46 2.30 9.08
N HIS A 64 -4.84 2.33 10.27
CA HIS A 64 -4.98 3.45 11.19
C HIS A 64 -4.48 4.77 10.60
N GLN A 65 -3.35 4.75 9.88
CA GLN A 65 -2.84 5.92 9.15
C GLN A 65 -3.81 6.33 8.02
N ALA A 66 -4.31 5.36 7.26
CA ALA A 66 -5.29 5.60 6.20
C ALA A 66 -6.59 6.24 6.74
N VAL A 67 -7.09 5.76 7.88
CA VAL A 67 -8.27 6.35 8.55
C VAL A 67 -7.99 7.80 8.98
N LYS A 68 -6.78 8.12 9.47
CA LYS A 68 -6.41 9.52 9.77
C LYS A 68 -6.46 10.41 8.52
N HIS A 69 -5.90 9.92 7.41
CA HIS A 69 -5.94 10.66 6.14
C HIS A 69 -7.38 10.84 5.66
N LEU A 70 -8.22 9.83 5.79
CA LEU A 70 -9.63 9.89 5.43
C LEU A 70 -10.40 10.92 6.25
N ILE A 71 -10.16 11.00 7.57
CA ILE A 71 -10.82 11.98 8.46
C ILE A 71 -10.40 13.41 8.10
N VAL A 72 -9.13 13.64 7.82
CA VAL A 72 -8.58 14.98 7.59
C VAL A 72 -8.80 15.43 6.14
N GLY A 73 -8.52 14.57 5.18
CA GLY A 73 -8.51 14.92 3.75
C GLY A 73 -9.71 14.37 2.97
N GLY A 74 -10.60 13.60 3.59
CA GLY A 74 -11.74 12.98 2.89
C GLY A 74 -11.34 11.90 1.88
N ASN A 75 -10.06 11.56 1.77
CA ASN A 75 -9.54 10.61 0.80
C ASN A 75 -8.36 9.84 1.39
N SER A 76 -8.17 8.59 0.94
CA SER A 76 -7.05 7.75 1.34
C SER A 76 -6.78 6.71 0.25
N LEU A 77 -5.50 6.48 -0.05
CA LEU A 77 -5.07 5.46 -1.00
C LEU A 77 -4.27 4.38 -0.27
N ILE A 78 -4.76 3.16 -0.35
CA ILE A 78 -4.10 1.97 0.19
C ILE A 78 -3.75 1.06 -0.98
N PHE A 79 -2.51 0.62 -1.02
CA PHE A 79 -2.03 -0.40 -1.95
C PHE A 79 -1.83 -1.73 -1.20
N MET A 80 -2.35 -2.81 -1.76
CA MET A 80 -2.14 -4.16 -1.25
C MET A 80 -1.03 -4.83 -2.07
N GLY A 81 0.14 -4.92 -1.48
CA GLY A 81 1.30 -5.60 -2.05
C GLY A 81 1.48 -7.03 -1.51
N LYS A 82 2.53 -7.69 -1.97
CA LYS A 82 2.91 -9.03 -1.46
C LYS A 82 3.36 -8.98 0.01
N ASP A 83 3.96 -7.87 0.42
CA ASP A 83 4.53 -7.66 1.75
C ASP A 83 3.54 -7.01 2.73
N GLY A 84 2.27 -6.87 2.35
CA GLY A 84 1.20 -6.28 3.15
C GLY A 84 0.65 -4.98 2.57
N LEU A 85 -0.05 -4.23 3.41
CA LEU A 85 -0.67 -2.97 3.04
C LEU A 85 0.33 -1.81 3.11
N LYS A 86 0.21 -0.88 2.16
CA LYS A 86 0.95 0.38 2.10
C LYS A 86 -0.02 1.53 1.95
N ASN A 87 0.08 2.55 2.81
CA ASN A 87 -0.70 3.76 2.70
C ASN A 87 0.11 4.87 2.03
N TYR A 88 -0.48 5.53 1.04
CA TYR A 88 0.11 6.68 0.39
C TYR A 88 -0.36 7.98 1.06
N PRO A 89 0.57 8.88 1.45
CA PRO A 89 0.22 10.21 1.93
C PRO A 89 -0.56 11.00 0.87
N LEU A 90 -1.48 11.87 1.30
CA LEU A 90 -2.36 12.65 0.41
C LEU A 90 -1.62 13.51 -0.63
N ASN A 91 -0.39 13.92 -0.32
CA ASN A 91 0.45 14.73 -1.21
C ASN A 91 1.32 13.89 -2.18
N ARG A 92 1.15 12.57 -2.17
CA ARG A 92 1.95 11.65 -2.98
C ARG A 92 1.13 10.83 -3.98
N TYR A 93 -0.12 11.17 -4.18
CA TYR A 93 -0.94 10.55 -5.22
C TYR A 93 -1.97 11.52 -5.78
N VAL A 94 -2.38 11.26 -7.01
CA VAL A 94 -3.45 11.94 -7.71
C VAL A 94 -4.36 10.90 -8.32
N VAL A 95 -5.67 11.14 -8.30
CA VAL A 95 -6.67 10.25 -8.87
C VAL A 95 -7.50 11.04 -9.87
N ASP A 96 -7.54 10.56 -11.12
CA ASP A 96 -8.45 11.06 -12.13
C ASP A 96 -9.75 10.23 -12.15
N ARG A 97 -10.88 10.92 -12.24
CA ARG A 97 -12.21 10.32 -12.20
C ARG A 97 -13.05 10.81 -13.36
N ASP A 98 -13.97 9.97 -13.82
CA ASP A 98 -15.00 10.36 -14.78
C ASP A 98 -16.10 11.20 -14.11
N GLY A 99 -17.04 11.71 -14.93
CA GLY A 99 -18.19 12.49 -14.46
C GLY A 99 -19.13 11.72 -13.52
N ASN A 100 -19.05 10.41 -13.45
CA ASN A 100 -19.80 9.54 -12.55
C ASN A 100 -19.03 9.20 -11.26
N GLY A 101 -17.78 9.69 -11.12
CA GLY A 101 -16.93 9.43 -9.98
C GLY A 101 -16.11 8.13 -10.05
N ASN A 102 -16.18 7.38 -11.17
CA ASN A 102 -15.35 6.19 -11.34
C ASN A 102 -13.89 6.59 -11.56
N VAL A 103 -12.98 5.83 -10.98
CA VAL A 103 -11.54 6.04 -11.15
C VAL A 103 -11.12 5.62 -12.56
N ILE A 104 -10.41 6.51 -13.27
CA ILE A 104 -9.85 6.27 -14.61
C ILE A 104 -8.35 6.06 -14.52
N GLU A 105 -7.67 6.88 -13.71
CA GLU A 105 -6.22 6.85 -13.58
C GLU A 105 -5.80 7.19 -12.16
N ILE A 106 -4.76 6.54 -11.69
CA ILE A 106 -4.10 6.82 -10.42
C ILE A 106 -2.61 7.01 -10.72
N VAL A 107 -2.04 8.09 -10.23
CA VAL A 107 -0.60 8.33 -10.27
C VAL A 107 -0.08 8.46 -8.85
N THR A 108 0.92 7.68 -8.50
CA THR A 108 1.61 7.79 -7.21
C THR A 108 3.04 8.24 -7.41
N LYS A 109 3.55 9.00 -6.44
CA LYS A 109 4.94 9.50 -6.39
C LYS A 109 5.62 8.91 -5.16
N GLU A 110 6.78 8.28 -5.36
CA GLU A 110 7.63 7.75 -4.30
C GLU A 110 9.05 8.29 -4.44
N LEU A 111 9.71 8.45 -3.30
CA LEU A 111 11.15 8.73 -3.25
C LEU A 111 11.83 7.42 -2.91
N ILE A 112 12.66 6.94 -3.82
CA ILE A 112 13.37 5.66 -3.67
C ILE A 112 14.86 5.93 -3.85
N SER A 113 15.68 5.40 -2.94
CA SER A 113 17.12 5.55 -3.03
C SER A 113 17.66 4.91 -4.33
N ARG A 114 18.58 5.60 -4.98
CA ARG A 114 19.29 5.12 -6.20
C ARG A 114 19.87 3.74 -6.02
N LYS A 115 20.38 3.44 -4.82
CA LYS A 115 20.94 2.11 -4.49
C LYS A 115 19.91 0.99 -4.62
N VAL A 116 18.66 1.25 -4.21
CA VAL A 116 17.56 0.27 -4.32
C VAL A 116 17.18 0.06 -5.78
N LEU A 117 17.24 1.12 -6.60
CA LEU A 117 16.94 1.06 -8.03
C LEU A 117 18.12 0.53 -8.88
N GLY A 118 19.29 0.28 -8.27
CA GLY A 118 20.49 -0.12 -9.00
C GLY A 118 21.06 0.98 -9.92
N LEU A 119 20.69 2.24 -9.66
CA LEU A 119 21.17 3.39 -10.42
C LEU A 119 22.51 3.88 -9.86
N PRO A 120 23.44 4.37 -10.73
CA PRO A 120 24.71 4.93 -10.26
C PRO A 120 24.47 6.16 -9.40
N THR A 121 25.18 6.24 -8.26
CA THR A 121 25.14 7.41 -7.39
C THR A 121 25.93 8.57 -8.00
N PRO A 122 25.42 9.82 -7.93
CA PRO A 122 26.11 10.98 -8.51
C PRO A 122 27.51 11.25 -7.92
N ALA A 123 27.79 10.70 -6.72
CA ALA A 123 29.06 10.87 -6.05
C ALA A 123 30.23 10.07 -6.68
N GLU A 124 29.94 9.04 -7.47
CA GLU A 124 30.98 8.23 -8.14
C GLU A 124 31.57 8.91 -9.37
N ASN A 125 30.96 9.99 -9.87
CA ASN A 125 31.42 10.73 -11.04
C ASN A 125 32.15 12.04 -10.72
N LYS A 126 32.53 12.32 -9.47
CA LYS A 126 33.42 13.45 -9.18
C LYS A 126 34.85 12.99 -9.34
N PRO A 127 35.62 13.51 -10.36
CA PRO A 127 37.03 13.26 -10.42
C PRO A 127 37.67 13.80 -9.13
N ASN A 128 38.59 13.03 -8.55
CA ASN A 128 39.34 13.35 -7.35
C ASN A 128 39.88 14.81 -7.39
N SER A 129 39.13 15.74 -6.85
CA SER A 129 39.69 17.02 -6.45
C SER A 129 40.25 16.82 -5.03
N VAL A 130 41.56 16.50 -5.01
CA VAL A 130 42.35 16.55 -3.80
C VAL A 130 42.37 18.01 -3.33
N SER A 131 41.52 18.36 -2.41
CA SER A 131 41.57 19.65 -1.73
C SER A 131 42.44 19.47 -0.47
N ALA A 132 43.71 19.73 -0.61
CA ALA A 132 44.59 19.95 0.51
C ALA A 132 44.21 21.27 1.20
N GLY A 133 43.64 21.19 2.40
CA GLY A 133 43.30 22.37 3.19
C GLY A 133 42.70 21.95 4.52
N GLY A 134 43.51 21.88 5.59
CA GLY A 134 43.10 21.61 6.93
C GLY A 134 42.18 22.72 7.49
N GLY A 135 41.05 22.30 8.09
CA GLY A 135 40.16 23.15 8.86
C GLY A 135 39.27 22.26 9.72
N LEU A 136 39.55 22.21 11.00
CA LEU A 136 38.70 21.67 12.04
C LEU A 136 37.39 22.49 12.07
N ASN A 137 36.27 21.85 11.85
CA ASN A 137 34.89 22.24 11.99
C ASN A 137 34.11 22.30 10.65
N GLY A 138 33.54 21.19 10.31
CA GLY A 138 32.55 21.10 9.25
C GLY A 138 31.95 19.71 9.24
N ARG A 139 30.99 19.44 10.13
CA ARG A 139 29.97 18.43 9.84
C ARG A 139 29.20 18.93 8.64
N THR A 140 29.74 18.77 7.45
CA THR A 140 28.94 18.75 6.23
C THR A 140 28.08 17.51 6.35
N GLY A 141 26.87 17.69 6.87
CA GLY A 141 25.82 16.70 6.68
C GLY A 141 25.71 16.51 5.18
N ALA A 142 26.22 15.40 4.68
CA ALA A 142 25.88 14.94 3.36
C ALA A 142 24.34 14.93 3.34
N ASN A 143 23.75 15.78 2.52
CA ASN A 143 22.30 15.79 2.32
C ASN A 143 21.94 14.40 1.79
N THR A 144 21.46 13.55 2.68
CA THR A 144 20.99 12.19 2.37
C THR A 144 19.85 12.20 1.33
N TYR A 145 19.32 13.38 1.03
CA TYR A 145 18.24 13.61 0.05
C TYR A 145 18.69 13.67 -1.40
N ASP A 146 20.00 13.81 -1.64
CA ASP A 146 20.55 13.92 -3.01
C ASP A 146 20.69 12.54 -3.70
N ASP A 147 20.40 11.47 -2.95
CA ASP A 147 20.53 10.09 -3.40
C ASP A 147 19.16 9.43 -3.73
N ASP A 148 18.05 10.17 -3.54
CA ASP A 148 16.69 9.66 -3.77
C ASP A 148 16.18 10.09 -5.15
N VAL A 149 15.58 9.14 -5.85
CA VAL A 149 14.94 9.34 -7.16
C VAL A 149 13.44 9.36 -6.99
N GLU A 150 12.79 10.28 -7.68
CA GLU A 150 11.35 10.30 -7.80
C GLU A 150 10.90 9.20 -8.77
N VAL A 151 10.12 8.26 -8.25
CA VAL A 151 9.49 7.19 -9.02
C VAL A 151 8.00 7.47 -9.10
N TYR A 152 7.50 7.56 -10.31
CA TYR A 152 6.08 7.70 -10.57
C TYR A 152 5.51 6.35 -11.00
N THR A 153 4.43 5.91 -10.34
CA THR A 153 3.69 4.73 -10.76
C THR A 153 2.33 5.16 -11.29
N TYR A 154 2.08 4.80 -12.53
CA TYR A 154 0.84 5.05 -13.24
C TYR A 154 0.00 3.77 -13.26
N VAL A 155 -1.26 3.88 -12.86
CA VAL A 155 -2.25 2.82 -12.96
C VAL A 155 -3.44 3.39 -13.73
N LYS A 156 -3.67 2.91 -14.95
CA LYS A 156 -4.62 3.48 -15.89
C LYS A 156 -5.57 2.43 -16.47
N LEU A 157 -6.83 2.79 -16.58
CA LEU A 157 -7.82 1.98 -17.29
C LEU A 157 -7.65 2.15 -18.81
N ASP A 158 -7.25 1.09 -19.49
CA ASP A 158 -7.25 1.06 -20.96
C ASP A 158 -8.68 0.94 -21.46
N LYS A 159 -9.18 2.01 -22.05
CA LYS A 159 -10.56 2.09 -22.57
C LYS A 159 -10.82 1.18 -23.76
N SER A 160 -9.78 0.72 -24.45
CA SER A 160 -9.92 -0.14 -25.64
C SER A 160 -10.28 -1.57 -25.29
N ASN A 161 -9.76 -2.10 -24.19
CA ASN A 161 -9.92 -3.47 -23.75
C ASN A 161 -10.52 -3.62 -22.35
N GLY A 162 -10.79 -2.50 -21.66
CA GLY A 162 -11.36 -2.49 -20.31
C GLY A 162 -10.44 -3.05 -19.23
N ARG A 163 -9.14 -3.13 -19.49
CA ARG A 163 -8.14 -3.67 -18.54
C ARG A 163 -7.36 -2.56 -17.88
N TRP A 164 -6.97 -2.81 -16.64
CA TRP A 164 -6.03 -1.96 -15.92
C TRP A 164 -4.61 -2.29 -16.36
N VAL A 165 -3.87 -1.26 -16.77
CA VAL A 165 -2.45 -1.33 -17.08
C VAL A 165 -1.68 -0.47 -16.10
N TRP A 166 -0.47 -0.87 -15.76
CA TRP A 166 0.41 -0.10 -14.90
C TRP A 166 1.83 -0.06 -15.45
N TYR A 167 2.52 1.02 -15.19
CA TYR A 167 3.93 1.18 -15.51
C TYR A 167 4.58 2.14 -14.52
N GLN A 168 5.89 2.09 -14.44
CA GLN A 168 6.68 2.99 -13.59
C GLN A 168 7.62 3.81 -14.44
N GLU A 169 7.85 5.03 -14.00
CA GLU A 169 8.78 5.97 -14.61
C GLU A 169 9.70 6.54 -13.53
N ALA A 170 11.01 6.52 -13.81
CA ALA A 170 12.02 7.11 -12.97
C ALA A 170 12.96 7.94 -13.84
N GLU A 171 13.23 9.19 -13.48
CA GLU A 171 14.09 10.12 -14.24
C GLU A 171 13.72 10.26 -15.74
N GLY A 172 12.42 10.19 -16.06
CA GLY A 172 11.93 10.27 -17.44
C GLY A 172 12.22 9.01 -18.29
N LYS A 173 12.51 7.87 -17.65
CA LYS A 173 12.70 6.56 -18.29
C LYS A 173 11.67 5.58 -17.75
N GLN A 174 11.02 4.88 -18.67
CA GLN A 174 10.10 3.77 -18.42
C GLN A 174 10.83 2.46 -18.22
#